data_0f27b1cd6ecfb35f7d7f866676ac20b4
#
_entry.id   0f27b1cd6ecfb35f7d7f866676ac20b4
#
_cell.length_a   1.000
_cell.length_b   1.000
_cell.length_c   1.000
_cell.angle_alpha   90.00
_cell.angle_beta   90.00
_cell.angle_gamma   90.00
#
_symmetry.space_group_name_H-M   'P 1'
#
loop_
_entity.id
_entity.type
_entity.pdbx_description
1 polymer ?
#
loop_
_entity_poly.entity_id
_entity_poly.type
_entity_poly.pdbx_seq_one_letter_code
_entity_poly.pdbx_strand_id
1 'polypeptide(L)'
;MKKMLIFGGIIIVLFVAIFAVTQMEGEKKEKKEKNYYTNKITSSDIRKNNEEKKEQTVYFYQTGCHYCEKVSPIVVPMAKDMNIDMKVIDIFNDEKAWDDYKIEGTPTIIHFKDGKEVNRIKGEQSKDAFEKWFKENKK
;
A
#
# COMPACT_ATOMS: atom_id res chain seq x y z
N MET A 1 -23.32 -58.22 -8.38
CA MET A 1 -22.83 -57.59 -7.12
C MET A 1 -21.40 -57.06 -7.23
N LYS A 2 -20.47 -57.78 -7.84
CA LYS A 2 -19.07 -57.24 -7.98
C LYS A 2 -18.95 -55.96 -8.81
N LYS A 3 -19.80 -55.74 -9.82
CA LYS A 3 -19.82 -54.54 -10.64
C LYS A 3 -20.30 -53.30 -9.86
N MET A 4 -21.22 -53.43 -8.93
CA MET A 4 -21.69 -52.32 -8.09
C MET A 4 -20.62 -51.83 -7.09
N LEU A 5 -19.82 -52.76 -6.55
CA LEU A 5 -18.72 -52.40 -5.64
C LEU A 5 -17.59 -51.68 -6.35
N ILE A 6 -17.32 -52.02 -7.61
CA ILE A 6 -16.30 -51.35 -8.44
C ILE A 6 -16.74 -49.93 -8.78
N PHE A 7 -18.01 -49.71 -9.14
CA PHE A 7 -18.55 -48.38 -9.42
C PHE A 7 -18.56 -47.49 -8.18
N GLY A 8 -18.94 -48.04 -7.02
CA GLY A 8 -18.91 -47.33 -5.74
C GLY A 8 -17.48 -46.89 -5.36
N GLY A 9 -16.49 -47.77 -5.55
CA GLY A 9 -15.10 -47.51 -5.30
C GLY A 9 -14.51 -46.39 -6.21
N ILE A 10 -14.86 -46.39 -7.48
CA ILE A 10 -14.42 -45.35 -8.44
C ILE A 10 -15.02 -44.00 -8.07
N ILE A 11 -16.28 -43.93 -7.69
CA ILE A 11 -16.93 -42.69 -7.27
C ILE A 11 -16.26 -42.12 -6.03
N ILE A 12 -15.95 -42.93 -5.03
CA ILE A 12 -15.26 -42.50 -3.82
C ILE A 12 -13.85 -41.95 -4.14
N VAL A 13 -13.12 -42.63 -5.00
CA VAL A 13 -11.77 -42.16 -5.42
C VAL A 13 -11.84 -40.82 -6.15
N LEU A 14 -12.87 -40.63 -7.01
CA LEU A 14 -13.09 -39.37 -7.68
C LEU A 14 -13.46 -38.24 -6.70
N PHE A 15 -14.30 -38.49 -5.70
CA PHE A 15 -14.64 -37.53 -4.66
C PHE A 15 -13.41 -37.14 -3.82
N VAL A 16 -12.58 -38.13 -3.45
CA VAL A 16 -11.35 -37.90 -2.70
C VAL A 16 -10.35 -37.08 -3.55
N ALA A 17 -10.24 -37.40 -4.83
CA ALA A 17 -9.36 -36.64 -5.75
C ALA A 17 -9.85 -35.18 -5.93
N ILE A 18 -11.15 -34.96 -6.11
CA ILE A 18 -11.75 -33.64 -6.21
C ILE A 18 -11.56 -32.85 -4.90
N PHE A 19 -11.77 -33.54 -3.75
CA PHE A 19 -11.59 -32.92 -2.45
C PHE A 19 -10.11 -32.56 -2.19
N ALA A 20 -9.17 -33.41 -2.59
CA ALA A 20 -7.74 -33.09 -2.49
C ALA A 20 -7.32 -31.93 -3.40
N VAL A 21 -7.86 -31.87 -4.62
CA VAL A 21 -7.60 -30.74 -5.55
C VAL A 21 -8.19 -29.44 -5.03
N THR A 22 -9.40 -29.47 -4.47
CA THR A 22 -10.02 -28.27 -3.86
C THR A 22 -9.31 -27.84 -2.57
N GLN A 23 -8.71 -28.75 -1.84
CA GLN A 23 -7.84 -28.40 -0.69
C GLN A 23 -6.51 -27.82 -1.15
N MET A 24 -5.97 -28.26 -2.28
CA MET A 24 -4.74 -27.70 -2.84
C MET A 24 -4.97 -26.32 -3.50
N GLU A 25 -6.18 -26.08 -4.04
CA GLU A 25 -6.58 -24.74 -4.51
C GLU A 25 -7.02 -23.83 -3.35
N GLY A 26 -7.30 -24.37 -2.19
CA GLY A 26 -7.57 -23.63 -0.94
C GLY A 26 -6.32 -23.01 -0.31
N GLU A 27 -5.13 -23.40 -0.74
CA GLU A 27 -3.93 -22.58 -0.60
C GLU A 27 -3.88 -21.52 -1.72
N LYS A 28 -4.98 -20.81 -1.96
CA LYS A 28 -4.85 -19.41 -2.28
C LYS A 28 -3.99 -18.86 -1.16
N LYS A 29 -2.71 -18.61 -1.47
CA LYS A 29 -1.93 -17.67 -0.71
C LYS A 29 -2.90 -16.56 -0.33
N GLU A 30 -3.36 -16.53 0.92
CA GLU A 30 -3.67 -15.27 1.55
C GLU A 30 -2.40 -14.48 1.25
N LYS A 31 -2.43 -13.62 0.22
CA LYS A 31 -1.63 -12.45 0.26
C LYS A 31 -2.02 -11.86 1.61
N LYS A 32 -1.25 -12.11 2.66
CA LYS A 32 -1.22 -11.23 3.81
C LYS A 32 -1.12 -9.89 3.12
N GLU A 33 -2.22 -9.17 3.05
CA GLU A 33 -2.19 -7.78 2.65
C GLU A 33 -1.14 -7.18 3.56
N LYS A 34 0.06 -7.03 3.01
CA LYS A 34 1.10 -6.31 3.73
C LYS A 34 0.46 -4.98 3.98
N ASN A 35 0.10 -4.72 5.22
CA ASN A 35 -0.51 -3.45 5.57
C ASN A 35 0.57 -2.36 5.42
N TYR A 36 0.59 -1.72 4.26
CA TYR A 36 1.52 -0.63 3.95
C TYR A 36 1.17 0.67 4.68
N TYR A 37 0.00 0.73 5.31
CA TYR A 37 -0.55 1.95 5.91
C TYR A 37 -0.53 1.89 7.43
N THR A 38 0.60 1.54 8.01
CA THR A 38 0.77 1.42 9.46
C THR A 38 1.24 2.70 10.14
N ASN A 39 2.06 3.50 9.46
CA ASN A 39 2.66 4.73 10.00
C ASN A 39 1.76 5.94 9.71
N LYS A 40 0.54 5.92 10.26
CA LYS A 40 -0.51 6.89 9.95
C LYS A 40 -0.29 8.23 10.63
N ILE A 41 -0.69 9.30 9.92
CA ILE A 41 -0.72 10.67 10.42
C ILE A 41 -2.06 11.30 10.05
N THR A 42 -2.47 12.33 10.77
CA THR A 42 -3.66 13.13 10.46
C THR A 42 -3.26 14.47 9.81
N SER A 43 -4.21 15.11 9.11
CA SER A 43 -4.01 16.47 8.58
C SER A 43 -3.64 17.48 9.66
N SER A 44 -4.20 17.30 10.86
CA SER A 44 -3.90 18.12 12.04
C SER A 44 -2.46 17.96 12.49
N ASP A 45 -1.95 16.71 12.51
CA ASP A 45 -0.55 16.43 12.88
C ASP A 45 0.43 16.99 11.86
N ILE A 46 0.12 16.87 10.57
CA ILE A 46 0.96 17.45 9.50
C ILE A 46 1.07 18.97 9.69
N ARG A 47 -0.05 19.64 9.94
CA ARG A 47 -0.10 21.07 10.19
C ARG A 47 0.74 21.46 11.40
N LYS A 48 0.54 20.77 12.53
CA LYS A 48 1.33 21.00 13.76
C LYS A 48 2.82 20.81 13.52
N ASN A 49 3.21 19.73 12.82
CA ASN A 49 4.61 19.50 12.49
C ASN A 49 5.20 20.63 11.62
N ASN A 50 4.42 21.16 10.68
CA ASN A 50 4.83 22.29 9.87
C ASN A 50 4.97 23.58 10.68
N GLU A 51 4.05 23.83 11.61
CA GLU A 51 4.13 24.99 12.54
C GLU A 51 5.37 24.89 13.44
N GLU A 52 5.70 23.69 13.90
CA GLU A 52 6.90 23.38 14.68
C GLU A 52 8.18 23.27 13.83
N LYS A 53 8.08 23.49 12.51
CA LYS A 53 9.17 23.40 11.52
C LYS A 53 9.88 22.04 11.49
N LYS A 54 9.16 20.97 11.82
CA LYS A 54 9.67 19.60 11.73
C LYS A 54 9.77 19.17 10.28
N GLU A 55 10.88 18.51 9.95
CA GLU A 55 11.02 17.84 8.66
C GLU A 55 10.15 16.58 8.63
N GLN A 56 9.37 16.38 7.57
CA GLN A 56 8.49 15.24 7.42
C GLN A 56 8.26 14.89 5.95
N THR A 57 8.10 13.59 5.69
CA THR A 57 7.71 13.06 4.39
C THR A 57 6.35 12.37 4.55
N VAL A 58 5.38 12.75 3.75
CA VAL A 58 4.00 12.28 3.86
C VAL A 58 3.52 11.71 2.54
N TYR A 59 2.99 10.49 2.61
CA TYR A 59 2.37 9.78 1.50
C TYR A 59 0.85 9.91 1.58
N PHE A 60 0.29 10.64 0.63
CA PHE A 60 -1.15 10.85 0.50
C PHE A 60 -1.75 9.78 -0.42
N TYR A 61 -2.69 9.02 0.11
CA TYR A 61 -3.38 7.96 -0.62
C TYR A 61 -4.89 8.00 -0.38
N GLN A 62 -5.63 7.18 -1.10
CA GLN A 62 -7.06 6.96 -0.88
C GLN A 62 -7.35 5.48 -0.75
N THR A 63 -8.30 5.13 0.11
CA THR A 63 -8.90 3.79 0.10
C THR A 63 -9.54 3.52 -1.27
N GLY A 64 -9.26 2.35 -1.86
CA GLY A 64 -9.75 1.96 -3.18
C GLY A 64 -9.05 2.63 -4.38
N CYS A 65 -7.93 3.30 -4.14
CA CYS A 65 -7.12 3.91 -5.18
C CYS A 65 -6.27 2.87 -5.92
N HIS A 66 -6.59 2.62 -7.18
CA HIS A 66 -5.87 1.64 -8.01
C HIS A 66 -4.36 1.91 -8.14
N TYR A 67 -3.98 3.16 -8.40
CA TYR A 67 -2.56 3.53 -8.50
C TYR A 67 -1.84 3.46 -7.15
N CYS A 68 -2.55 3.75 -6.05
CA CYS A 68 -1.99 3.59 -4.70
C CYS A 68 -1.68 2.13 -4.39
N GLU A 69 -2.51 1.19 -4.81
CA GLU A 69 -2.28 -0.25 -4.67
C GLU A 69 -1.02 -0.72 -5.42
N LYS A 70 -0.68 -0.07 -6.53
CA LYS A 70 0.54 -0.36 -7.29
C LYS A 70 1.79 0.31 -6.69
N VAL A 71 1.66 1.53 -6.19
CA VAL A 71 2.77 2.36 -5.72
C VAL A 71 3.16 2.04 -4.28
N SER A 72 2.20 1.81 -3.39
CA SER A 72 2.45 1.54 -1.98
C SER A 72 3.42 0.37 -1.73
N PRO A 73 3.32 -0.77 -2.44
CA PRO A 73 4.29 -1.87 -2.30
C PRO A 73 5.72 -1.53 -2.68
N ILE A 74 5.91 -0.45 -3.42
CA ILE A 74 7.23 0.04 -3.86
C ILE A 74 7.76 1.06 -2.87
N VAL A 75 7.00 2.12 -2.60
CA VAL A 75 7.50 3.29 -1.86
C VAL A 75 7.55 3.08 -0.34
N VAL A 76 6.62 2.32 0.24
CA VAL A 76 6.60 2.10 1.69
C VAL A 76 7.78 1.26 2.16
N PRO A 77 8.08 0.08 1.56
CA PRO A 77 9.30 -0.64 1.88
C PRO A 77 10.57 0.13 1.56
N MET A 78 10.59 0.86 0.43
CA MET A 78 11.75 1.66 0.02
C MET A 78 12.08 2.74 1.05
N ALA A 79 11.09 3.50 1.50
CA ALA A 79 11.29 4.52 2.54
C ALA A 79 11.83 3.91 3.83
N LYS A 80 11.30 2.75 4.24
CA LYS A 80 11.78 2.01 5.41
C LYS A 80 13.23 1.55 5.26
N ASP A 81 13.57 0.97 4.13
CA ASP A 81 14.93 0.48 3.84
C ASP A 81 15.94 1.63 3.78
N MET A 82 15.51 2.81 3.38
CA MET A 82 16.31 4.04 3.37
C MET A 82 16.30 4.80 4.69
N ASN A 83 15.70 4.28 5.76
CA ASN A 83 15.52 4.92 7.07
C ASN A 83 14.80 6.29 6.99
N ILE A 84 13.84 6.40 6.10
CA ILE A 84 12.95 7.57 5.99
C ILE A 84 11.68 7.27 6.78
N ASP A 85 11.36 8.11 7.77
CA ASP A 85 10.11 8.04 8.51
C ASP A 85 8.98 8.66 7.69
N MET A 86 8.52 7.92 6.66
CA MET A 86 7.41 8.36 5.83
C MET A 86 6.09 8.07 6.50
N LYS A 87 5.32 9.11 6.79
CA LYS A 87 3.96 9.00 7.28
C LYS A 87 2.99 8.78 6.13
N VAL A 88 1.87 8.15 6.42
CA VAL A 88 0.81 7.88 5.44
C VAL A 88 -0.52 8.47 5.91
N ILE A 89 -1.29 9.02 5.00
CA ILE A 89 -2.61 9.60 5.28
C ILE A 89 -3.62 9.19 4.19
N ASP A 90 -4.75 8.65 4.64
CA ASP A 90 -5.89 8.39 3.77
C ASP A 90 -6.74 9.66 3.66
N ILE A 91 -6.81 10.22 2.46
CA ILE A 91 -7.55 11.44 2.20
C ILE A 91 -8.88 11.20 1.49
N PHE A 92 -9.37 9.94 1.46
CA PHE A 92 -10.63 9.59 0.81
C PHE A 92 -11.82 10.42 1.31
N ASN A 93 -11.90 10.64 2.62
CA ASN A 93 -12.95 11.44 3.26
C ASN A 93 -12.43 12.76 3.86
N ASP A 94 -11.26 13.21 3.48
CA ASP A 94 -10.63 14.43 4.00
C ASP A 94 -10.51 15.50 2.90
N GLU A 95 -11.66 16.12 2.53
CA GLU A 95 -11.71 17.18 1.53
C GLU A 95 -10.76 18.33 1.85
N LYS A 96 -10.59 18.62 3.14
CA LYS A 96 -9.69 19.69 3.58
C LYS A 96 -8.22 19.39 3.25
N ALA A 97 -7.79 18.14 3.33
CA ALA A 97 -6.43 17.75 2.95
C ALA A 97 -6.17 17.97 1.46
N TRP A 98 -7.16 17.73 0.60
CA TRP A 98 -7.05 18.02 -0.82
C TRP A 98 -6.75 19.50 -1.09
N ASP A 99 -7.47 20.38 -0.42
CA ASP A 99 -7.32 21.82 -0.59
C ASP A 99 -6.05 22.36 0.09
N ASP A 100 -5.84 22.02 1.36
CA ASP A 100 -4.71 22.51 2.16
C ASP A 100 -3.35 22.16 1.56
N TYR A 101 -3.23 20.96 0.98
CA TYR A 101 -1.98 20.44 0.38
C TYR A 101 -1.98 20.48 -1.14
N LYS A 102 -3.03 21.03 -1.77
CA LYS A 102 -3.19 21.13 -3.23
C LYS A 102 -2.96 19.79 -3.91
N ILE A 103 -3.60 18.74 -3.40
CA ILE A 103 -3.53 17.40 -3.98
C ILE A 103 -4.38 17.37 -5.24
N GLU A 104 -3.80 16.99 -6.36
CA GLU A 104 -4.49 16.87 -7.65
C GLU A 104 -4.91 15.43 -7.95
N GLY A 105 -4.34 14.47 -7.25
CA GLY A 105 -4.60 13.05 -7.39
C GLY A 105 -3.75 12.24 -6.42
N THR A 106 -4.06 10.97 -6.28
CA THR A 106 -3.32 10.03 -5.44
C THR A 106 -2.72 8.91 -6.30
N PRO A 107 -1.57 8.36 -5.90
CA PRO A 107 -0.75 8.75 -4.76
C PRO A 107 0.05 10.05 -5.01
N THR A 108 0.34 10.78 -3.94
CA THR A 108 1.26 11.92 -3.94
C THR A 108 2.14 11.84 -2.70
N ILE A 109 3.44 11.99 -2.85
CA ILE A 109 4.38 12.06 -1.73
C ILE A 109 4.90 13.48 -1.66
N ILE A 110 4.82 14.10 -0.49
CA ILE A 110 5.31 15.45 -0.25
C ILE A 110 6.37 15.44 0.84
N HIS A 111 7.46 16.13 0.59
CA HIS A 111 8.50 16.42 1.58
C HIS A 111 8.37 17.85 2.07
N PHE A 112 8.25 17.99 3.40
CA PHE A 112 8.17 19.27 4.08
C PHE A 112 9.44 19.49 4.90
N LYS A 113 9.92 20.72 4.88
CA LYS A 113 11.04 21.18 5.68
C LYS A 113 10.86 22.63 6.08
N ASP A 114 11.22 22.97 7.31
CA ASP A 114 11.08 24.33 7.84
C ASP A 114 9.64 24.89 7.72
N GLY A 115 8.65 24.01 7.84
CA GLY A 115 7.22 24.33 7.78
C GLY A 115 6.67 24.54 6.36
N LYS A 116 7.43 24.22 5.33
CA LYS A 116 7.04 24.42 3.93
C LYS A 116 7.28 23.16 3.11
N GLU A 117 6.45 22.99 2.08
CA GLU A 117 6.71 22.00 1.04
C GLU A 117 7.99 22.36 0.29
N VAL A 118 8.90 21.38 0.21
CA VAL A 118 10.17 21.50 -0.53
C VAL A 118 10.07 20.83 -1.88
N ASN A 119 9.44 19.65 -1.93
CA ASN A 119 9.36 18.83 -3.13
C ASN A 119 8.18 17.86 -3.04
N ARG A 120 7.66 17.44 -4.21
CA ARG A 120 6.65 16.38 -4.31
C ARG A 120 6.88 15.48 -5.52
N ILE A 121 6.40 14.26 -5.42
CA ILE A 121 6.29 13.32 -6.53
C ILE A 121 4.87 12.80 -6.62
N LYS A 122 4.29 12.81 -7.81
CA LYS A 122 2.87 12.53 -8.04
C LYS A 122 2.68 11.29 -8.92
N GLY A 123 1.66 10.52 -8.58
CA GLY A 123 1.18 9.43 -9.41
C GLY A 123 2.08 8.20 -9.42
N GLU A 124 1.80 7.30 -10.34
CA GLU A 124 2.62 6.13 -10.59
C GLU A 124 3.87 6.52 -11.37
N GLN A 125 5.02 6.27 -10.78
CA GLN A 125 6.33 6.49 -11.38
C GLN A 125 7.13 5.19 -11.37
N SER A 126 8.27 5.16 -12.07
CA SER A 126 9.20 4.05 -11.99
C SER A 126 9.81 3.93 -10.59
N LYS A 127 10.22 2.71 -10.23
CA LYS A 127 10.95 2.47 -8.97
C LYS A 127 12.19 3.37 -8.87
N ASP A 128 12.94 3.52 -9.96
CA ASP A 128 14.14 4.35 -10.01
C ASP A 128 13.82 5.83 -9.79
N ALA A 129 12.69 6.32 -10.29
CA ALA A 129 12.25 7.69 -10.07
C ALA A 129 11.90 7.96 -8.61
N PHE A 130 11.23 7.02 -7.93
CA PHE A 130 10.98 7.12 -6.50
C PHE A 130 12.27 7.06 -5.68
N GLU A 131 13.18 6.13 -6.01
CA GLU A 131 14.45 6.01 -5.31
C GLU A 131 15.29 7.29 -5.42
N LYS A 132 15.37 7.87 -6.62
CA LYS A 132 16.05 9.14 -6.86
C LYS A 132 15.42 10.26 -6.03
N TRP A 133 14.10 10.37 -6.06
CA TRP A 133 13.37 11.38 -5.31
C TRP A 133 13.61 11.27 -3.80
N PHE A 134 13.59 10.06 -3.24
CA PHE A 134 13.91 9.83 -1.83
C PHE A 134 15.34 10.20 -1.49
N LYS A 135 16.32 9.86 -2.35
CA LYS A 135 17.73 10.25 -2.15
C LYS A 135 17.94 11.75 -2.13
N GLU A 136 17.23 12.48 -2.98
CA GLU A 136 17.31 13.94 -3.05
C GLU A 136 16.68 14.64 -1.84
N ASN A 137 15.69 14.02 -1.21
CA ASN A 137 14.95 14.56 -0.08
C ASN A 137 15.34 13.91 1.27
N LYS A 138 16.28 12.99 1.28
CA LYS A 138 16.85 12.40 2.48
C LYS A 138 18.07 13.21 2.90
N LYS A 139 17.98 13.83 4.03
CA LYS A 139 19.16 14.44 4.68
C LYS A 139 19.25 14.01 6.13
#